data_51c07fa7f58ab70590bf49b8b5f7dcc9
#
_entry.id   51c07fa7f58ab70590bf49b8b5f7dcc9
#
_cell.length_a   1.000
_cell.length_b   1.000
_cell.length_c   1.000
_cell.angle_alpha   90.00
_cell.angle_beta   90.00
_cell.angle_gamma   90.00
#
_symmetry.space_group_name_H-M   'P 1'
#
loop_
_entity.id
_entity.type
_entity.pdbx_description
1 polymer ?
#
loop_
_entity_poly.entity_id
_entity_poly.type
_entity_poly.pdbx_seq_one_letter_code
_entity_poly.pdbx_strand_id
1 'polypeptide(L)'
;MNCNTETKRIGFYETVYETTAEQSLEAEINLPDYCPEIRRILKCTVTANVASLQNNSGRLTADVNALIRFIYVGENGNIASYEQNTPIQKYVESSAVTPDCAADVRVNTDFVNCRAVNSRRVDIRAMLTFIFKAVKRRDENLLCSAGGSGIQTMSDPCDFASLAAVCSRTFAMSEVIELGSEKVPVAQVLNISAFAVSSEVKLISNKALVKGECGVKIFYIGEGSAAIESIDHSMPISQIIELDGINETSIPSLNMNVCSCEAVPKVDSSGEMRLIDLNVRISTEAAAFENLPVSIITDAYSTECDVQNTRKSIELLTYNDSFDSVFTNKVVLESIGVSVDCILCVWCGELRKNFSCKDGKCLITGTYNVTVIYKDSDSQIGMIQKPVDFDYSAALHDSPERINCYGGVQILACSCAVTGESRLEIKTEMKARGIVLSCCVRKYISDITLVENTGEKEANCALTIYYSDCGESVWDIAKRYHTTVDAIKNENDISSDRVENGGMLLIPCAK
;
A
#
# COMPACT_ATOMS: atom_id res chain seq x y z
N MET A 1 37.16 -22.74 -24.19
CA MET A 1 36.05 -22.32 -25.09
C MET A 1 35.37 -21.13 -24.46
N ASN A 2 35.12 -20.03 -25.20
CA ASN A 2 34.48 -18.83 -24.63
C ASN A 2 33.00 -18.81 -24.97
N CYS A 3 32.16 -18.77 -23.98
CA CYS A 3 30.74 -18.45 -24.09
C CYS A 3 30.57 -16.94 -24.00
N ASN A 4 30.00 -16.32 -25.04
CA ASN A 4 29.63 -14.90 -24.99
C ASN A 4 28.22 -14.79 -24.40
N THR A 5 28.08 -14.19 -23.24
CA THR A 5 26.80 -14.04 -22.58
C THR A 5 26.40 -12.57 -22.50
N GLU A 6 25.13 -12.29 -22.75
CA GLU A 6 24.54 -10.98 -22.50
C GLU A 6 23.58 -11.07 -21.32
N THR A 7 23.73 -10.14 -20.41
CA THR A 7 22.88 -10.05 -19.22
C THR A 7 22.12 -8.73 -19.20
N LYS A 8 20.88 -8.77 -18.74
CA LYS A 8 20.08 -7.58 -18.47
C LYS A 8 19.94 -7.41 -16.97
N ARG A 9 20.28 -6.22 -16.48
CA ARG A 9 20.15 -5.87 -15.08
C ARG A 9 18.71 -5.49 -14.79
N ILE A 10 18.09 -6.14 -13.80
CA ILE A 10 16.75 -5.85 -13.31
C ILE A 10 16.80 -5.52 -11.84
N GLY A 11 16.03 -4.50 -11.44
CA GLY A 11 15.98 -4.04 -10.06
C GLY A 11 14.71 -4.51 -9.35
N PHE A 12 14.89 -4.96 -8.11
CA PHE A 12 13.82 -5.30 -7.19
C PHE A 12 13.96 -4.49 -5.92
N TYR A 13 12.86 -4.32 -5.20
CA TYR A 13 12.93 -3.96 -3.79
C TYR A 13 12.72 -5.22 -2.95
N GLU A 14 13.74 -5.52 -2.17
CA GLU A 14 13.71 -6.62 -1.21
C GLU A 14 13.43 -6.05 0.17
N THR A 15 12.44 -6.61 0.88
CA THR A 15 12.25 -6.32 2.29
C THR A 15 13.35 -7.04 3.06
N VAL A 16 14.33 -6.28 3.53
CA VAL A 16 15.50 -6.82 4.26
C VAL A 16 15.23 -6.97 5.76
N TYR A 17 14.27 -6.18 6.26
CA TYR A 17 13.86 -6.23 7.66
C TYR A 17 12.42 -5.81 7.82
N GLU A 18 11.65 -6.59 8.57
CA GLU A 18 10.31 -6.23 8.99
C GLU A 18 10.09 -6.80 10.40
N THR A 19 9.64 -5.95 11.31
CA THR A 19 9.39 -6.37 12.69
C THR A 19 8.28 -5.55 13.30
N THR A 20 7.65 -6.12 14.31
CA THR A 20 6.61 -5.49 15.11
C THR A 20 7.12 -5.33 16.53
N ALA A 21 6.94 -4.15 17.11
CA ALA A 21 7.30 -3.84 18.48
C ALA A 21 6.15 -3.14 19.20
N GLU A 22 5.79 -3.62 20.37
CA GLU A 22 4.74 -3.05 21.20
C GLU A 22 5.29 -2.02 22.18
N GLN A 23 4.48 -1.02 22.49
CA GLN A 23 4.77 0.01 23.50
C GLN A 23 3.51 0.36 24.26
N SER A 24 3.52 0.17 25.57
CA SER A 24 2.47 0.68 26.45
C SER A 24 2.60 2.20 26.62
N LEU A 25 1.46 2.87 26.59
CA LEU A 25 1.29 4.27 26.96
C LEU A 25 0.41 4.32 28.19
N GLU A 26 0.93 4.91 29.26
CA GLU A 26 0.16 5.22 30.47
C GLU A 26 0.21 6.73 30.69
N ALA A 27 -0.96 7.35 30.90
CA ALA A 27 -1.08 8.78 31.14
C ALA A 27 -2.12 9.05 32.22
N GLU A 28 -1.77 9.94 33.13
CA GLU A 28 -2.68 10.52 34.11
C GLU A 28 -2.95 11.97 33.71
N ILE A 29 -4.18 12.28 33.38
CA ILE A 29 -4.58 13.60 32.91
C ILE A 29 -5.45 14.26 33.98
N ASN A 30 -5.03 15.44 34.45
CA ASN A 30 -5.84 16.31 35.31
C ASN A 30 -6.43 17.42 34.43
N LEU A 31 -7.75 17.51 34.40
CA LEU A 31 -8.45 18.55 33.67
C LEU A 31 -8.18 19.94 34.30
N PRO A 32 -7.80 20.94 33.49
CA PRO A 32 -7.68 22.31 33.93
C PRO A 32 -9.02 22.88 34.43
N ASP A 33 -8.96 23.93 35.28
CA ASP A 33 -10.15 24.52 35.93
C ASP A 33 -11.15 25.11 34.92
N TYR A 34 -10.71 25.51 33.73
CA TYR A 34 -11.60 26.01 32.69
C TYR A 34 -12.41 24.91 31.99
N CYS A 35 -12.04 23.64 32.16
CA CYS A 35 -12.80 22.52 31.65
C CYS A 35 -13.95 22.16 32.59
N PRO A 36 -15.15 21.80 32.04
CA PRO A 36 -16.24 21.29 32.87
C PRO A 36 -15.87 19.97 33.53
N GLU A 37 -16.39 19.71 34.71
CA GLU A 37 -16.20 18.46 35.44
C GLU A 37 -16.83 17.29 34.69
N ILE A 38 -16.17 16.13 34.71
CA ILE A 38 -16.58 14.93 33.98
C ILE A 38 -17.75 14.26 34.70
N ARG A 39 -18.89 14.16 34.03
CA ARG A 39 -19.99 13.28 34.39
C ARG A 39 -19.83 11.89 33.79
N ARG A 40 -19.49 11.83 32.52
CA ARG A 40 -19.31 10.55 31.77
C ARG A 40 -18.42 10.73 30.58
N ILE A 41 -17.42 9.86 30.42
CA ILE A 41 -16.59 9.78 29.20
C ILE A 41 -17.40 9.08 28.11
N LEU A 42 -17.45 9.69 26.91
CA LEU A 42 -18.07 9.11 25.74
C LEU A 42 -17.05 8.32 24.91
N LYS A 43 -15.91 8.92 24.57
CA LYS A 43 -14.87 8.29 23.76
C LYS A 43 -13.50 8.78 24.18
N CYS A 44 -12.53 7.88 24.16
CA CYS A 44 -11.11 8.20 24.21
C CYS A 44 -10.42 7.61 22.98
N THR A 45 -9.57 8.40 22.36
CA THR A 45 -8.73 7.99 21.24
C THR A 45 -7.28 8.36 21.53
N VAL A 46 -6.37 7.50 21.10
CA VAL A 46 -4.93 7.77 21.07
C VAL A 46 -4.50 7.65 19.61
N THR A 47 -4.08 8.76 19.03
CA THR A 47 -3.58 8.80 17.65
C THR A 47 -2.07 8.97 17.68
N ALA A 48 -1.36 7.97 17.20
CA ALA A 48 0.10 7.98 17.15
C ALA A 48 0.60 8.63 15.85
N ASN A 49 1.09 9.85 15.93
CA ASN A 49 1.60 10.62 14.80
C ASN A 49 3.14 10.47 14.74
N VAL A 50 3.65 9.83 13.70
CA VAL A 50 5.10 9.71 13.48
C VAL A 50 5.67 11.09 13.16
N ALA A 51 6.52 11.60 14.03
CA ALA A 51 7.21 12.89 13.86
C ALA A 51 8.48 12.72 13.04
N SER A 52 9.27 11.69 13.32
CA SER A 52 10.48 11.35 12.56
C SER A 52 10.77 9.85 12.59
N LEU A 53 11.47 9.38 11.54
CA LEU A 53 12.10 8.06 11.49
C LEU A 53 13.57 8.26 11.11
N GLN A 54 14.47 7.80 11.95
CA GLN A 54 15.91 7.87 11.73
C GLN A 54 16.49 6.48 11.47
N ASN A 55 17.28 6.36 10.40
CA ASN A 55 18.06 5.16 10.09
C ASN A 55 19.53 5.41 10.39
N ASN A 56 19.98 4.90 11.51
CA ASN A 56 21.37 5.04 11.99
C ASN A 56 22.12 3.72 11.87
N SER A 57 22.27 3.19 10.65
CA SER A 57 23.05 1.98 10.32
C SER A 57 22.91 0.86 11.37
N GLY A 58 21.94 0.00 11.18
CA GLY A 58 21.62 -1.08 12.13
C GLY A 58 20.55 -0.74 13.18
N ARG A 59 20.12 0.53 13.25
CA ARG A 59 19.10 0.96 14.20
C ARG A 59 18.10 1.90 13.56
N LEU A 60 16.82 1.53 13.64
CA LEU A 60 15.69 2.40 13.26
C LEU A 60 15.09 3.00 14.53
N THR A 61 15.03 4.32 14.61
CA THR A 61 14.44 5.04 15.75
C THR A 61 13.28 5.88 15.25
N ALA A 62 12.10 5.64 15.80
CA ALA A 62 10.88 6.39 15.53
C ALA A 62 10.55 7.32 16.70
N ASP A 63 10.41 8.61 16.42
CA ASP A 63 9.85 9.58 17.34
C ASP A 63 8.38 9.78 16.99
N VAL A 64 7.49 9.63 17.97
CA VAL A 64 6.05 9.64 17.79
C VAL A 64 5.41 10.58 18.80
N ASN A 65 4.48 11.41 18.34
CA ASN A 65 3.62 12.19 19.21
C ASN A 65 2.26 11.47 19.33
N ALA A 66 1.98 10.90 20.49
CA ALA A 66 0.69 10.29 20.79
C ALA A 66 -0.27 11.38 21.24
N LEU A 67 -1.23 11.75 20.38
CA LEU A 67 -2.32 12.64 20.69
C LEU A 67 -3.43 11.85 21.40
N ILE A 68 -3.55 12.07 22.69
CA ILE A 68 -4.63 11.54 23.52
C ILE A 68 -5.78 12.55 23.45
N ARG A 69 -6.94 12.12 23.00
CA ARG A 69 -8.17 12.96 22.99
C ARG A 69 -9.31 12.17 23.60
N PHE A 70 -10.04 12.79 24.52
CA PHE A 70 -11.29 12.20 25.01
C PHE A 70 -12.43 13.21 24.95
N ILE A 71 -13.59 12.69 24.58
CA ILE A 71 -14.85 13.40 24.48
C ILE A 71 -15.71 12.92 25.66
N TYR A 72 -16.32 13.84 26.38
CA TYR A 72 -17.10 13.53 27.59
C TYR A 72 -18.32 14.44 27.72
N VAL A 73 -19.25 14.02 28.53
CA VAL A 73 -20.38 14.85 29.00
C VAL A 73 -19.99 15.47 30.34
N GLY A 74 -20.03 16.78 30.41
CA GLY A 74 -19.78 17.50 31.65
C GLY A 74 -20.95 17.44 32.62
N GLU A 75 -20.74 17.86 33.90
CA GLU A 75 -21.80 17.98 34.90
C GLU A 75 -22.90 18.96 34.46
N ASN A 76 -22.59 19.95 33.63
CA ASN A 76 -23.53 20.86 32.98
C ASN A 76 -24.41 20.19 31.89
N GLY A 77 -24.22 18.89 31.60
CA GLY A 77 -24.94 18.14 30.60
C GLY A 77 -24.47 18.37 29.16
N ASN A 78 -23.48 19.24 28.94
CA ASN A 78 -22.95 19.54 27.61
C ASN A 78 -21.78 18.62 27.25
N ILE A 79 -21.54 18.46 25.95
CA ILE A 79 -20.34 17.76 25.43
C ILE A 79 -19.13 18.68 25.61
N ALA A 80 -18.01 18.09 25.98
CA ALA A 80 -16.70 18.71 26.01
C ALA A 80 -15.63 17.71 25.48
N SER A 81 -14.48 18.21 25.10
CA SER A 81 -13.30 17.40 24.76
C SER A 81 -12.06 17.92 25.48
N TYR A 82 -11.10 17.06 25.64
CA TYR A 82 -9.76 17.46 26.10
C TYR A 82 -8.72 16.67 25.33
N GLU A 83 -7.59 17.31 25.03
CA GLU A 83 -6.50 16.67 24.33
C GLU A 83 -5.15 16.98 24.96
N GLN A 84 -4.26 16.00 24.86
CA GLN A 84 -2.90 16.11 25.35
C GLN A 84 -1.96 15.33 24.45
N ASN A 85 -0.82 15.93 24.09
CA ASN A 85 0.26 15.27 23.36
C ASN A 85 1.24 14.63 24.32
N THR A 86 1.62 13.38 24.05
CA THR A 86 2.62 12.63 24.81
C THR A 86 3.70 12.14 23.84
N PRO A 87 4.96 12.60 23.97
CA PRO A 87 6.05 12.13 23.13
C PRO A 87 6.45 10.70 23.51
N ILE A 88 6.68 9.86 22.50
CA ILE A 88 7.12 8.48 22.63
C ILE A 88 8.27 8.25 21.66
N GLN A 89 9.30 7.55 22.11
CA GLN A 89 10.37 7.09 21.24
C GLN A 89 10.45 5.57 21.29
N LYS A 90 10.54 4.94 20.11
CA LYS A 90 10.74 3.50 19.96
C LYS A 90 11.84 3.22 18.97
N TYR A 91 12.69 2.24 19.29
CA TYR A 91 13.72 1.79 18.36
C TYR A 91 13.74 0.28 18.23
N VAL A 92 14.30 -0.16 17.10
CA VAL A 92 14.59 -1.57 16.80
C VAL A 92 15.98 -1.65 16.18
N GLU A 93 16.65 -2.79 16.36
CA GLU A 93 18.00 -3.02 15.87
C GLU A 93 18.06 -4.26 14.99
N SER A 94 18.80 -4.15 13.87
CA SER A 94 19.06 -5.27 12.97
C SER A 94 20.29 -5.00 12.11
N SER A 95 21.19 -5.95 12.02
CA SER A 95 22.35 -5.87 11.12
C SER A 95 21.99 -5.84 9.64
N ALA A 96 20.76 -6.22 9.27
CA ALA A 96 20.26 -6.14 7.90
C ALA A 96 19.93 -4.70 7.47
N VAL A 97 19.72 -3.79 8.42
CA VAL A 97 19.41 -2.38 8.14
C VAL A 97 20.69 -1.61 7.88
N THR A 98 20.90 -1.19 6.64
CA THR A 98 22.04 -0.38 6.20
C THR A 98 21.60 1.04 5.86
N PRO A 99 22.50 2.03 5.76
CA PRO A 99 22.14 3.42 5.46
C PRO A 99 21.42 3.62 4.13
N ASP A 100 21.65 2.72 3.17
CA ASP A 100 21.03 2.71 1.85
C ASP A 100 19.63 2.05 1.81
N CYS A 101 19.13 1.54 2.95
CA CYS A 101 17.77 1.06 3.06
C CYS A 101 16.79 2.23 3.16
N ALA A 102 15.72 2.16 2.36
CA ALA A 102 14.54 2.98 2.58
C ALA A 102 13.74 2.37 3.75
N ALA A 103 13.54 3.16 4.79
CA ALA A 103 12.83 2.71 5.99
C ALA A 103 11.48 3.40 6.12
N ASP A 104 10.49 2.66 6.63
CA ASP A 104 9.15 3.14 6.97
C ASP A 104 8.75 2.61 8.35
N VAL A 105 7.89 3.35 9.04
CA VAL A 105 7.28 2.93 10.29
C VAL A 105 5.81 3.31 10.31
N ARG A 106 4.96 2.34 10.64
CA ARG A 106 3.55 2.54 10.88
C ARG A 106 3.26 2.27 12.34
N VAL A 107 2.43 3.11 12.94
CA VAL A 107 2.04 2.94 14.34
C VAL A 107 0.54 2.82 14.43
N ASN A 108 0.09 1.71 14.97
CA ASN A 108 -1.32 1.44 15.21
C ASN A 108 -1.60 1.52 16.71
N THR A 109 -2.79 1.97 17.06
CA THR A 109 -3.32 1.88 18.42
C THR A 109 -4.25 0.68 18.50
N ASP A 110 -3.88 -0.35 19.26
CA ASP A 110 -4.63 -1.60 19.31
C ASP A 110 -5.67 -1.61 20.41
N PHE A 111 -5.38 -0.89 21.50
CA PHE A 111 -6.21 -0.87 22.67
C PHE A 111 -6.12 0.48 23.36
N VAL A 112 -7.26 1.02 23.78
CA VAL A 112 -7.35 2.22 24.62
C VAL A 112 -8.35 1.96 25.75
N ASN A 113 -7.88 2.06 26.98
CA ASN A 113 -8.73 2.10 28.16
C ASN A 113 -8.63 3.49 28.80
N CYS A 114 -9.76 4.09 29.06
CA CYS A 114 -9.87 5.43 29.63
C CYS A 114 -10.88 5.39 30.77
N ARG A 115 -10.46 5.79 31.96
CA ARG A 115 -11.27 5.75 33.15
C ARG A 115 -11.21 7.09 33.90
N ALA A 116 -12.36 7.70 34.15
CA ALA A 116 -12.45 8.78 35.11
C ALA A 116 -12.23 8.23 36.53
N VAL A 117 -11.22 8.72 37.20
CA VAL A 117 -10.94 8.41 38.62
C VAL A 117 -11.79 9.28 39.54
N ASN A 118 -11.95 10.53 39.14
CA ASN A 118 -12.86 11.48 39.73
C ASN A 118 -13.35 12.47 38.67
N SER A 119 -14.09 13.50 39.05
CA SER A 119 -14.65 14.48 38.11
C SER A 119 -13.61 15.30 37.31
N ARG A 120 -12.33 15.27 37.70
CA ARG A 120 -11.26 16.04 37.05
C ARG A 120 -10.05 15.22 36.66
N ARG A 121 -9.94 13.96 37.10
CA ARG A 121 -8.80 13.09 36.78
C ARG A 121 -9.20 11.89 35.92
N VAL A 122 -8.46 11.68 34.87
CA VAL A 122 -8.61 10.56 33.94
C VAL A 122 -7.31 9.76 33.85
N ASP A 123 -7.39 8.46 34.07
CA ASP A 123 -6.30 7.53 33.83
C ASP A 123 -6.51 6.86 32.48
N ILE A 124 -5.47 6.86 31.67
CA ILE A 124 -5.49 6.32 30.30
C ILE A 124 -4.38 5.28 30.15
N ARG A 125 -4.75 4.15 29.58
CA ARG A 125 -3.81 3.09 29.17
C ARG A 125 -4.07 2.72 27.72
N ALA A 126 -3.03 2.74 26.91
CA ALA A 126 -3.10 2.34 25.52
C ALA A 126 -1.95 1.41 25.17
N MET A 127 -2.16 0.58 24.14
CA MET A 127 -1.12 -0.23 23.53
C MET A 127 -0.90 0.26 22.11
N LEU A 128 0.33 0.61 21.80
CA LEU A 128 0.78 1.04 20.49
C LEU A 128 1.64 -0.06 19.85
N THR A 129 1.30 -0.45 18.63
CA THR A 129 2.07 -1.40 17.83
C THR A 129 2.80 -0.67 16.72
N PHE A 130 4.12 -0.72 16.80
CA PHE A 130 5.04 -0.17 15.80
C PHE A 130 5.40 -1.27 14.81
N ILE A 131 5.16 -1.05 13.54
CA ILE A 131 5.55 -1.92 12.43
C ILE A 131 6.67 -1.21 11.68
N PHE A 132 7.91 -1.66 11.91
CA PHE A 132 9.09 -1.16 11.21
C PHE A 132 9.34 -2.02 9.97
N LYS A 133 9.60 -1.36 8.86
CA LYS A 133 9.96 -1.99 7.60
C LYS A 133 11.17 -1.30 6.98
N ALA A 134 12.15 -2.08 6.55
CA ALA A 134 13.27 -1.58 5.76
C ALA A 134 13.34 -2.37 4.45
N VAL A 135 13.40 -1.64 3.36
CA VAL A 135 13.52 -2.19 2.01
C VAL A 135 14.80 -1.69 1.36
N LYS A 136 15.40 -2.56 0.56
CA LYS A 136 16.63 -2.25 -0.18
C LYS A 136 16.45 -2.61 -1.64
N ARG A 137 17.02 -1.81 -2.53
CA ARG A 137 17.11 -2.18 -3.93
C ARG A 137 18.11 -3.32 -4.08
N ARG A 138 17.67 -4.40 -4.68
CA ARG A 138 18.50 -5.50 -5.13
C ARG A 138 18.49 -5.53 -6.65
N ASP A 139 19.67 -5.62 -7.24
CA ASP A 139 19.80 -5.81 -8.66
C ASP A 139 20.18 -7.27 -8.94
N GLU A 140 19.54 -7.86 -9.96
CA GLU A 140 19.86 -9.19 -10.46
C GLU A 140 20.18 -9.12 -11.95
N ASN A 141 21.23 -9.82 -12.37
CA ASN A 141 21.57 -9.90 -13.76
C ASN A 141 20.95 -11.18 -14.33
N LEU A 142 19.96 -11.00 -15.20
CA LEU A 142 19.34 -12.10 -15.95
C LEU A 142 20.11 -12.39 -17.21
N LEU A 143 20.43 -13.64 -17.42
CA LEU A 143 21.04 -14.12 -18.67
C LEU A 143 19.98 -14.10 -19.78
N CYS A 144 20.16 -13.23 -20.77
CA CYS A 144 19.20 -13.00 -21.86
C CYS A 144 19.63 -13.63 -23.17
N SER A 145 20.94 -13.73 -23.42
CA SER A 145 21.48 -14.43 -24.59
C SER A 145 22.81 -15.11 -24.25
N ALA A 146 23.07 -16.21 -24.92
CA ALA A 146 24.34 -16.90 -24.86
C ALA A 146 24.70 -17.43 -26.27
N GLY A 147 25.93 -17.21 -26.66
CA GLY A 147 26.42 -17.63 -28.00
C GLY A 147 27.82 -18.13 -27.99
N GLY A 148 28.25 -18.79 -29.09
CA GLY A 148 29.57 -19.40 -29.29
C GLY A 148 29.56 -20.91 -29.06
N SER A 149 30.61 -21.61 -29.59
CA SER A 149 30.83 -23.05 -29.40
C SER A 149 29.58 -23.92 -29.60
N GLY A 150 28.80 -23.65 -30.64
CA GLY A 150 27.59 -24.42 -30.97
C GLY A 150 26.45 -24.30 -29.97
N ILE A 151 26.46 -23.27 -29.08
CA ILE A 151 25.43 -23.09 -28.07
C ILE A 151 24.06 -22.80 -28.69
N GLN A 152 23.09 -23.56 -28.27
CA GLN A 152 21.66 -23.38 -28.56
C GLN A 152 20.94 -22.97 -27.26
N THR A 153 20.07 -21.97 -27.33
CA THR A 153 19.29 -21.48 -26.17
C THR A 153 17.81 -21.49 -26.47
N MET A 154 17.03 -21.94 -25.52
CA MET A 154 15.59 -21.78 -25.51
C MET A 154 15.26 -20.65 -24.54
N SER A 155 14.56 -19.62 -25.01
CA SER A 155 14.21 -18.48 -24.22
C SER A 155 12.70 -18.23 -24.21
N ASP A 156 12.23 -17.71 -23.06
CA ASP A 156 10.84 -17.35 -22.83
C ASP A 156 10.75 -15.81 -22.74
N PRO A 157 10.11 -15.14 -23.70
CA PRO A 157 9.90 -13.71 -23.63
C PRO A 157 8.88 -13.39 -22.56
N CYS A 158 9.18 -12.42 -21.71
CA CYS A 158 8.27 -11.94 -20.66
C CYS A 158 8.44 -10.44 -20.44
N ASP A 159 7.35 -9.78 -20.08
CA ASP A 159 7.38 -8.41 -19.62
C ASP A 159 7.58 -8.39 -18.11
N PHE A 160 8.47 -7.54 -17.66
CA PHE A 160 8.82 -7.39 -16.26
C PHE A 160 8.55 -5.96 -15.79
N ALA A 161 7.71 -5.80 -14.78
CA ALA A 161 7.49 -4.52 -14.12
C ALA A 161 8.61 -4.28 -13.10
N SER A 162 9.69 -3.67 -13.55
CA SER A 162 10.82 -3.29 -12.70
C SER A 162 10.48 -2.07 -11.88
N LEU A 163 10.69 -2.09 -10.58
CA LEU A 163 10.58 -0.91 -9.75
C LEU A 163 11.75 0.03 -10.06
N ALA A 164 11.47 1.11 -10.77
CA ALA A 164 12.46 2.10 -11.17
C ALA A 164 12.86 3.00 -10.00
N ALA A 165 11.86 3.51 -9.26
CA ALA A 165 12.06 4.40 -8.13
C ALA A 165 11.01 4.23 -7.05
N VAL A 166 11.39 4.53 -5.80
CA VAL A 166 10.47 4.69 -4.67
C VAL A 166 10.90 5.88 -3.84
N CYS A 167 9.93 6.62 -3.33
CA CYS A 167 10.17 7.75 -2.45
C CYS A 167 9.04 7.80 -1.41
N SER A 168 9.43 8.07 -0.15
CA SER A 168 8.49 8.46 0.90
C SER A 168 8.80 9.88 1.31
N ARG A 169 7.80 10.75 1.31
CA ARG A 169 7.95 12.17 1.63
C ARG A 169 6.78 12.68 2.45
N THR A 170 7.08 13.50 3.43
CA THR A 170 6.06 14.21 4.22
C THR A 170 6.13 15.69 3.91
N PHE A 171 4.99 16.32 3.70
CA PHE A 171 4.86 17.76 3.55
C PHE A 171 3.74 18.29 4.45
N ALA A 172 3.81 19.58 4.77
CA ALA A 172 2.80 20.27 5.56
C ALA A 172 2.03 21.26 4.71
N MET A 173 0.75 21.42 5.01
CA MET A 173 -0.14 22.43 4.44
C MET A 173 -0.74 23.20 5.60
N SER A 174 -0.83 24.52 5.49
CA SER A 174 -1.42 25.39 6.49
C SER A 174 -2.32 26.41 5.83
N GLU A 175 -3.49 26.61 6.43
CA GLU A 175 -4.46 27.61 5.99
C GLU A 175 -5.23 28.17 7.18
N VAL A 176 -5.62 29.44 7.11
CA VAL A 176 -6.51 30.05 8.11
C VAL A 176 -7.91 30.08 7.52
N ILE A 177 -8.83 29.37 8.14
CA ILE A 177 -10.25 29.33 7.76
C ILE A 177 -10.98 30.41 8.54
N GLU A 178 -11.69 31.29 7.84
CA GLU A 178 -12.58 32.27 8.45
C GLU A 178 -14.01 31.74 8.43
N LEU A 179 -14.66 31.76 9.59
CA LEU A 179 -16.06 31.35 9.75
C LEU A 179 -16.99 32.43 9.18
N GLY A 180 -17.90 32.01 8.30
CA GLY A 180 -18.97 32.88 7.83
C GLY A 180 -19.84 33.41 8.95
N SER A 181 -20.50 34.56 8.72
CA SER A 181 -21.33 35.23 9.72
C SER A 181 -22.53 34.38 10.21
N GLU A 182 -22.95 33.40 9.43
CA GLU A 182 -24.00 32.42 9.75
C GLU A 182 -23.57 31.35 10.77
N LYS A 183 -22.26 31.19 10.96
CA LYS A 183 -21.71 30.22 11.92
C LYS A 183 -21.46 30.86 13.28
N VAL A 184 -21.67 30.07 14.32
CA VAL A 184 -21.36 30.50 15.69
C VAL A 184 -19.86 30.45 15.95
N PRO A 185 -19.25 31.41 16.68
CA PRO A 185 -17.83 31.36 17.03
C PRO A 185 -17.46 30.04 17.72
N VAL A 186 -16.21 29.61 17.58
CA VAL A 186 -15.74 28.31 18.10
C VAL A 186 -15.44 28.42 19.60
N ALA A 187 -16.16 27.68 20.42
CA ALA A 187 -15.75 27.50 21.82
C ALA A 187 -14.71 26.39 21.96
N GLN A 188 -14.92 25.28 21.27
CA GLN A 188 -14.04 24.11 21.37
C GLN A 188 -14.15 23.20 20.16
N VAL A 189 -13.02 22.73 19.63
CA VAL A 189 -12.97 21.68 18.60
C VAL A 189 -13.20 20.31 19.27
N LEU A 190 -14.14 19.53 18.75
CA LEU A 190 -14.45 18.17 19.24
C LEU A 190 -13.70 17.08 18.53
N ASN A 191 -13.73 17.13 17.19
CA ASN A 191 -13.10 16.13 16.36
C ASN A 191 -12.74 16.70 15.00
N ILE A 192 -11.69 16.14 14.39
CA ILE A 192 -11.22 16.49 13.05
C ILE A 192 -11.10 15.19 12.28
N SER A 193 -11.71 15.15 11.11
CA SER A 193 -11.52 14.08 10.11
C SER A 193 -10.88 14.68 8.87
N ALA A 194 -9.83 14.07 8.38
CA ALA A 194 -9.15 14.53 7.18
C ALA A 194 -8.77 13.38 6.25
N PHE A 195 -8.77 13.66 4.96
CA PHE A 195 -8.29 12.75 3.93
C PHE A 195 -7.41 13.49 2.92
N ALA A 196 -6.54 12.77 2.23
CA ALA A 196 -5.74 13.33 1.15
C ALA A 196 -5.76 12.37 -0.05
N VAL A 197 -6.24 12.84 -1.19
CA VAL A 197 -6.35 12.06 -2.42
C VAL A 197 -5.68 12.77 -3.58
N SER A 198 -5.01 12.00 -4.44
CA SER A 198 -4.52 12.53 -5.71
C SER A 198 -5.62 12.47 -6.76
N SER A 199 -5.75 13.53 -7.55
CA SER A 199 -6.61 13.60 -8.75
C SER A 199 -5.79 13.30 -10.02
N GLU A 200 -4.54 13.78 -10.07
CA GLU A 200 -3.66 13.63 -11.23
C GLU A 200 -2.23 13.33 -10.75
N VAL A 201 -1.58 12.38 -11.40
CA VAL A 201 -0.14 12.10 -11.25
C VAL A 201 0.47 12.09 -12.64
N LYS A 202 1.32 13.06 -12.93
CA LYS A 202 2.04 13.16 -14.20
C LYS A 202 3.53 12.94 -13.98
N LEU A 203 4.08 11.93 -14.65
CA LEU A 203 5.52 11.68 -14.63
C LEU A 203 6.22 12.51 -15.70
N ILE A 204 7.37 13.04 -15.32
CA ILE A 204 8.35 13.67 -16.21
C ILE A 204 9.73 13.13 -15.80
N SER A 205 10.76 13.43 -16.58
CA SER A 205 12.12 12.96 -16.27
C SER A 205 12.50 13.25 -14.81
N ASN A 206 12.74 12.19 -14.02
CA ASN A 206 13.14 12.19 -12.61
C ASN A 206 12.15 12.88 -11.64
N LYS A 207 10.89 13.14 -12.03
CA LYS A 207 9.92 13.81 -11.16
C LYS A 207 8.50 13.33 -11.41
N ALA A 208 7.70 13.32 -10.34
CA ALA A 208 6.26 13.17 -10.40
C ALA A 208 5.58 14.48 -9.99
N LEU A 209 4.74 15.03 -10.87
CA LEU A 209 3.85 16.15 -10.58
C LEU A 209 2.55 15.59 -10.04
N VAL A 210 2.22 15.93 -8.81
CA VAL A 210 1.05 15.41 -8.10
C VAL A 210 0.09 16.56 -7.85
N LYS A 211 -1.13 16.41 -8.34
CA LYS A 211 -2.26 17.25 -7.97
C LYS A 211 -3.28 16.44 -7.20
N GLY A 212 -3.97 17.09 -6.30
CA GLY A 212 -4.95 16.41 -5.46
C GLY A 212 -5.73 17.37 -4.58
N GLU A 213 -6.34 16.79 -3.59
CA GLU A 213 -7.20 17.48 -2.64
C GLU A 213 -6.97 16.91 -1.23
N CYS A 214 -6.89 17.80 -0.25
CA CYS A 214 -6.98 17.49 1.16
C CYS A 214 -8.32 18.00 1.69
N GLY A 215 -9.25 17.08 1.95
CA GLY A 215 -10.54 17.42 2.57
C GLY A 215 -10.44 17.31 4.09
N VAL A 216 -11.00 18.29 4.79
CA VAL A 216 -11.02 18.35 6.26
C VAL A 216 -12.43 18.64 6.73
N LYS A 217 -12.92 17.84 7.67
CA LYS A 217 -14.17 18.08 8.37
C LYS A 217 -13.89 18.29 9.86
N ILE A 218 -14.29 19.45 10.36
CA ILE A 218 -14.11 19.87 11.76
C ILE A 218 -15.47 19.88 12.43
N PHE A 219 -15.59 19.15 13.54
CA PHE A 219 -16.75 19.24 14.46
C PHE A 219 -16.36 20.09 15.66
N TYR A 220 -17.19 21.07 15.99
CA TYR A 220 -16.92 21.99 17.10
C TYR A 220 -18.18 22.36 17.88
N ILE A 221 -17.98 22.84 19.07
CA ILE A 221 -19.03 23.45 19.93
C ILE A 221 -18.97 24.96 19.73
N GLY A 222 -20.10 25.58 19.42
CA GLY A 222 -20.22 27.02 19.30
C GLY A 222 -20.25 27.73 20.67
N GLU A 223 -19.77 28.96 20.74
CA GLU A 223 -19.88 29.82 21.95
C GLU A 223 -21.34 30.04 22.33
N GLY A 224 -21.64 29.88 23.64
CA GLY A 224 -23.00 30.07 24.16
C GLY A 224 -24.02 29.04 23.66
N SER A 225 -23.59 28.03 22.91
CA SER A 225 -24.44 26.98 22.35
C SER A 225 -24.03 25.61 22.86
N ALA A 226 -25.00 24.71 23.05
CA ALA A 226 -24.74 23.29 23.28
C ALA A 226 -24.80 22.47 22.00
N ALA A 227 -25.01 23.13 20.84
CA ALA A 227 -25.06 22.46 19.55
C ALA A 227 -23.67 22.15 19.03
N ILE A 228 -23.55 20.99 18.38
CA ILE A 228 -22.36 20.63 17.60
C ILE A 228 -22.53 21.16 16.18
N GLU A 229 -21.60 21.99 15.77
CA GLU A 229 -21.49 22.52 14.42
C GLU A 229 -20.42 21.76 13.62
N SER A 230 -20.46 21.89 12.30
CA SER A 230 -19.41 21.34 11.45
C SER A 230 -18.98 22.29 10.36
N ILE A 231 -17.71 22.18 9.99
CA ILE A 231 -17.08 22.88 8.87
C ILE A 231 -16.50 21.82 7.94
N ASP A 232 -16.87 21.88 6.68
CA ASP A 232 -16.23 21.13 5.61
C ASP A 232 -15.31 22.09 4.82
N HIS A 233 -14.04 21.75 4.71
CA HIS A 233 -13.03 22.57 4.03
C HIS A 233 -12.16 21.70 3.13
N SER A 234 -11.75 22.27 2.00
CA SER A 234 -10.92 21.57 1.02
C SER A 234 -9.72 22.43 0.63
N MET A 235 -8.53 21.85 0.70
CA MET A 235 -7.26 22.46 0.31
C MET A 235 -6.71 21.77 -0.93
N PRO A 236 -6.36 22.51 -2.01
CA PRO A 236 -5.74 21.90 -3.18
C PRO A 236 -4.30 21.46 -2.89
N ILE A 237 -3.97 20.24 -3.29
CA ILE A 237 -2.61 19.71 -3.23
C ILE A 237 -1.93 19.90 -4.58
N SER A 238 -0.73 20.51 -4.57
CA SER A 238 0.17 20.60 -5.72
C SER A 238 1.59 20.35 -5.25
N GLN A 239 2.16 19.19 -5.58
CA GLN A 239 3.48 18.76 -5.11
C GLN A 239 4.34 18.25 -6.25
N ILE A 240 5.65 18.45 -6.14
CA ILE A 240 6.66 17.84 -7.00
C ILE A 240 7.45 16.85 -6.15
N ILE A 241 7.44 15.59 -6.56
CA ILE A 241 8.17 14.50 -5.89
C ILE A 241 9.33 14.11 -6.81
N GLU A 242 10.54 14.16 -6.29
CA GLU A 242 11.73 13.68 -6.99
C GLU A 242 11.77 12.16 -6.93
N LEU A 243 11.88 11.54 -8.10
CA LEU A 243 11.94 10.09 -8.32
C LEU A 243 13.01 9.81 -9.36
N ASP A 244 14.24 9.61 -8.91
CA ASP A 244 15.38 9.42 -9.81
C ASP A 244 15.24 8.16 -10.66
N GLY A 245 15.58 8.27 -11.94
CA GLY A 245 15.59 7.16 -12.88
C GLY A 245 14.27 6.89 -13.59
N ILE A 246 13.22 7.71 -13.39
CA ILE A 246 11.94 7.57 -14.07
C ILE A 246 11.84 8.44 -15.33
N ASN A 247 10.91 8.07 -16.20
CA ASN A 247 10.56 8.80 -17.40
C ASN A 247 9.02 8.89 -17.57
N GLU A 248 8.55 9.48 -18.67
CA GLU A 248 7.14 9.69 -18.94
C GLU A 248 6.35 8.38 -19.20
N THR A 249 7.04 7.28 -19.55
CA THR A 249 6.41 5.98 -19.82
C THR A 249 6.35 5.09 -18.59
N SER A 250 6.99 5.50 -17.49
CA SER A 250 6.91 4.77 -16.22
C SER A 250 5.49 4.76 -15.66
N ILE A 251 5.11 3.70 -14.97
CA ILE A 251 3.79 3.50 -14.39
C ILE A 251 3.82 3.99 -12.93
N PRO A 252 3.10 5.08 -12.59
CA PRO A 252 3.11 5.61 -11.23
C PRO A 252 2.17 4.86 -10.30
N SER A 253 2.62 4.65 -9.08
CA SER A 253 1.78 4.36 -7.93
C SER A 253 1.98 5.44 -6.88
N LEU A 254 0.90 6.02 -6.40
CA LEU A 254 0.93 7.07 -5.40
C LEU A 254 -0.13 6.81 -4.33
N ASN A 255 0.29 6.84 -3.09
CA ASN A 255 -0.59 6.80 -1.92
C ASN A 255 -0.29 7.98 -1.02
N MET A 256 -1.34 8.70 -0.61
CA MET A 256 -1.24 9.81 0.33
C MET A 256 -2.02 9.48 1.60
N ASN A 257 -1.44 9.77 2.76
CA ASN A 257 -2.09 9.57 4.05
C ASN A 257 -1.92 10.83 4.90
N VAL A 258 -2.99 11.24 5.56
CA VAL A 258 -2.90 12.30 6.55
C VAL A 258 -2.25 11.75 7.82
N CYS A 259 -1.09 12.30 8.18
CA CYS A 259 -0.34 11.90 9.38
C CYS A 259 -0.84 12.65 10.63
N SER A 260 -1.12 13.94 10.47
CA SER A 260 -1.71 14.77 11.54
C SER A 260 -2.56 15.87 10.94
N CYS A 261 -3.59 16.24 11.67
CA CYS A 261 -4.44 17.37 11.35
C CYS A 261 -4.79 18.10 12.65
N GLU A 262 -4.40 19.36 12.72
CA GLU A 262 -4.61 20.23 13.88
C GLU A 262 -5.42 21.45 13.46
N ALA A 263 -6.44 21.80 14.23
CA ALA A 263 -7.27 22.97 14.01
C ALA A 263 -7.34 23.77 15.32
N VAL A 264 -6.71 24.94 15.32
CA VAL A 264 -6.59 25.80 16.51
C VAL A 264 -7.45 27.03 16.30
N PRO A 265 -8.51 27.22 17.11
CA PRO A 265 -9.30 28.44 17.07
C PRO A 265 -8.48 29.67 17.43
N LYS A 266 -8.70 30.76 16.72
CA LYS A 266 -8.06 32.07 16.93
C LYS A 266 -9.11 33.19 16.91
N VAL A 267 -8.81 34.25 17.59
CA VAL A 267 -9.64 35.45 17.58
C VAL A 267 -9.49 36.20 16.26
N ASP A 268 -10.58 36.71 15.75
CA ASP A 268 -10.60 37.63 14.61
C ASP A 268 -10.36 39.09 15.05
N SER A 269 -10.52 40.04 14.13
CA SER A 269 -10.37 41.46 14.42
C SER A 269 -11.46 42.04 15.36
N SER A 270 -12.59 41.35 15.52
CA SER A 270 -13.67 41.73 16.42
C SER A 270 -13.50 41.14 17.84
N GLY A 271 -12.53 40.27 18.04
CA GLY A 271 -12.28 39.59 19.31
C GLY A 271 -13.07 38.29 19.49
N GLU A 272 -13.75 37.80 18.45
CA GLU A 272 -14.49 36.56 18.47
C GLU A 272 -13.64 35.39 17.90
N MET A 273 -13.85 34.18 18.40
CA MET A 273 -13.18 32.96 17.94
C MET A 273 -13.72 32.48 16.58
N ARG A 274 -13.49 33.25 15.52
CA ARG A 274 -13.99 33.02 14.18
C ARG A 274 -12.91 32.57 13.17
N LEU A 275 -11.66 32.53 13.58
CA LEU A 275 -10.58 32.03 12.74
C LEU A 275 -10.16 30.65 13.23
N ILE A 276 -9.85 29.75 12.30
CA ILE A 276 -9.27 28.43 12.60
C ILE A 276 -7.96 28.32 11.85
N ASP A 277 -6.87 28.20 12.61
CA ASP A 277 -5.55 27.89 12.04
C ASP A 277 -5.45 26.37 11.81
N LEU A 278 -5.55 25.98 10.55
CA LEU A 278 -5.53 24.58 10.14
C LEU A 278 -4.14 24.19 9.67
N ASN A 279 -3.58 23.15 10.29
CA ASN A 279 -2.30 22.55 9.93
C ASN A 279 -2.47 21.07 9.64
N VAL A 280 -2.13 20.66 8.41
CA VAL A 280 -2.23 19.25 7.99
C VAL A 280 -0.86 18.76 7.52
N ARG A 281 -0.43 17.62 8.03
CA ARG A 281 0.76 16.91 7.56
C ARG A 281 0.34 15.68 6.78
N ILE A 282 0.86 15.56 5.56
CA ILE A 282 0.53 14.49 4.62
C ILE A 282 1.81 13.72 4.29
N SER A 283 1.78 12.42 4.51
CA SER A 283 2.79 11.47 4.02
C SER A 283 2.39 10.99 2.63
N THR A 284 3.36 10.93 1.74
CA THR A 284 3.18 10.45 0.37
C THR A 284 4.18 9.32 0.11
N GLU A 285 3.67 8.16 -0.24
CA GLU A 285 4.44 7.04 -0.74
C GLU A 285 4.29 7.02 -2.27
N ALA A 286 5.37 7.26 -2.99
CA ALA A 286 5.40 7.24 -4.44
C ALA A 286 6.32 6.14 -4.93
N ALA A 287 5.85 5.34 -5.89
CA ALA A 287 6.64 4.35 -6.59
C ALA A 287 6.41 4.49 -8.09
N ALA A 288 7.41 4.16 -8.88
CA ALA A 288 7.29 4.13 -10.33
C ALA A 288 7.88 2.83 -10.87
N PHE A 289 7.16 2.20 -11.79
CA PHE A 289 7.55 0.94 -12.42
C PHE A 289 7.82 1.17 -13.90
N GLU A 290 8.81 0.46 -14.42
CA GLU A 290 9.10 0.38 -15.86
C GLU A 290 8.75 -1.00 -16.36
N ASN A 291 8.00 -1.05 -17.45
CA ASN A 291 7.74 -2.32 -18.13
C ASN A 291 8.92 -2.64 -19.06
N LEU A 292 9.74 -3.63 -18.65
CA LEU A 292 10.94 -4.05 -19.37
C LEU A 292 10.68 -5.37 -20.06
N PRO A 293 10.71 -5.43 -21.40
CA PRO A 293 10.72 -6.71 -22.12
C PRO A 293 12.04 -7.42 -21.85
N VAL A 294 11.94 -8.64 -21.33
CA VAL A 294 13.08 -9.50 -21.00
C VAL A 294 12.85 -10.87 -21.64
N SER A 295 13.88 -11.43 -22.26
CA SER A 295 13.87 -12.82 -22.72
C SER A 295 14.76 -13.61 -21.78
N ILE A 296 14.19 -14.52 -20.99
CA ILE A 296 14.96 -15.35 -20.04
C ILE A 296 15.29 -16.69 -20.66
N ILE A 297 16.55 -17.15 -20.51
CA ILE A 297 16.94 -18.47 -20.98
C ILE A 297 16.41 -19.52 -20.04
N THR A 298 15.57 -20.42 -20.54
CA THR A 298 14.93 -21.51 -19.78
C THR A 298 15.66 -22.82 -19.92
N ASP A 299 16.33 -23.05 -21.09
CA ASP A 299 17.17 -24.18 -21.32
C ASP A 299 18.32 -23.85 -22.31
N ALA A 300 19.42 -24.59 -22.22
CA ALA A 300 20.57 -24.43 -23.11
C ALA A 300 21.34 -25.75 -23.27
N TYR A 301 21.89 -25.97 -24.45
CA TYR A 301 22.82 -27.05 -24.74
C TYR A 301 23.82 -26.61 -25.81
N SER A 302 24.84 -27.41 -26.08
CA SER A 302 25.75 -27.16 -27.18
C SER A 302 25.81 -28.36 -28.13
N THR A 303 26.03 -28.09 -29.43
CA THR A 303 26.28 -29.11 -30.46
C THR A 303 27.71 -29.61 -30.43
N GLU A 304 28.63 -28.89 -29.78
CA GLU A 304 30.08 -29.18 -29.84
C GLU A 304 30.64 -29.74 -28.53
N CYS A 305 30.07 -29.35 -27.38
CA CYS A 305 30.57 -29.71 -26.05
C CYS A 305 29.44 -29.96 -25.06
N ASP A 306 29.76 -30.49 -23.89
CA ASP A 306 28.80 -30.61 -22.81
C ASP A 306 28.59 -29.26 -22.12
N VAL A 307 27.35 -29.03 -21.68
CA VAL A 307 26.95 -27.80 -21.05
C VAL A 307 26.43 -28.08 -19.65
N GLN A 308 26.99 -27.38 -18.69
CA GLN A 308 26.51 -27.39 -17.31
C GLN A 308 25.74 -26.11 -17.03
N ASN A 309 24.43 -26.24 -16.80
CA ASN A 309 23.51 -25.14 -16.59
C ASN A 309 23.22 -24.94 -15.09
N THR A 310 23.48 -23.74 -14.57
CA THR A 310 23.02 -23.39 -13.23
C THR A 310 21.62 -22.79 -13.32
N ARG A 311 20.65 -23.44 -12.65
CA ARG A 311 19.23 -23.00 -12.67
C ARG A 311 18.86 -22.31 -11.39
N LYS A 312 18.13 -21.20 -11.50
CA LYS A 312 17.53 -20.46 -10.40
C LYS A 312 16.04 -20.23 -10.65
N SER A 313 15.33 -19.83 -9.59
CA SER A 313 13.96 -19.37 -9.70
C SER A 313 13.91 -17.90 -9.32
N ILE A 314 13.09 -17.13 -10.02
CA ILE A 314 12.86 -15.70 -9.76
C ILE A 314 11.37 -15.43 -9.76
N GLU A 315 10.92 -14.57 -8.84
CA GLU A 315 9.57 -14.03 -8.85
C GLU A 315 9.56 -12.77 -9.71
N LEU A 316 8.82 -12.82 -10.81
CA LEU A 316 8.66 -11.71 -11.73
C LEU A 316 7.31 -11.04 -11.49
N LEU A 317 7.34 -9.71 -11.50
CA LEU A 317 6.16 -8.87 -11.44
C LEU A 317 5.84 -8.38 -12.85
N THR A 318 4.59 -8.50 -13.26
CA THR A 318 4.10 -8.00 -14.55
C THR A 318 2.96 -7.03 -14.29
N TYR A 319 2.93 -5.88 -14.95
CA TYR A 319 1.80 -4.97 -14.86
C TYR A 319 0.54 -5.66 -15.38
N ASN A 320 -0.52 -5.66 -14.57
CA ASN A 320 -1.80 -6.22 -14.94
C ASN A 320 -2.80 -5.10 -15.24
N ASP A 321 -3.10 -4.28 -14.24
CA ASP A 321 -4.11 -3.23 -14.38
C ASP A 321 -3.95 -2.12 -13.34
N SER A 322 -4.76 -1.07 -13.46
CA SER A 322 -4.89 0.00 -12.48
C SER A 322 -6.36 0.28 -12.18
N PHE A 323 -6.63 0.77 -11.00
CA PHE A 323 -7.97 1.21 -10.62
C PHE A 323 -7.92 2.60 -9.97
N ASP A 324 -8.91 3.42 -10.28
CA ASP A 324 -9.16 4.73 -9.67
C ASP A 324 -10.67 4.98 -9.68
N SER A 325 -11.33 4.76 -8.54
CA SER A 325 -12.79 4.82 -8.47
C SER A 325 -13.27 5.33 -7.12
N VAL A 326 -14.34 6.09 -7.17
CA VAL A 326 -15.13 6.45 -5.99
C VAL A 326 -16.30 5.49 -5.90
N PHE A 327 -16.53 4.94 -4.73
CA PHE A 327 -17.64 4.04 -4.47
C PHE A 327 -18.33 4.38 -3.14
N THR A 328 -19.57 3.96 -3.01
CA THR A 328 -20.35 4.17 -1.80
C THR A 328 -20.58 2.84 -1.09
N ASN A 329 -20.23 2.80 0.20
CA ASN A 329 -20.62 1.72 1.10
C ASN A 329 -21.83 2.16 1.93
N LYS A 330 -22.93 1.37 1.85
CA LYS A 330 -24.19 1.66 2.53
C LYS A 330 -24.56 0.51 3.44
N VAL A 331 -24.66 0.78 4.73
CA VAL A 331 -24.92 -0.23 5.75
C VAL A 331 -26.02 0.25 6.70
N VAL A 332 -26.92 -0.64 7.08
CA VAL A 332 -27.92 -0.41 8.11
C VAL A 332 -27.48 -1.09 9.40
N LEU A 333 -27.25 -0.29 10.44
CA LEU A 333 -27.02 -0.80 11.77
C LEU A 333 -28.36 -1.06 12.43
N GLU A 334 -28.68 -2.32 12.65
CA GLU A 334 -29.92 -2.77 13.29
C GLU A 334 -29.72 -3.04 14.79
N SER A 335 -30.78 -2.93 15.55
CA SER A 335 -30.82 -3.33 16.96
C SER A 335 -29.70 -2.66 17.78
N ILE A 336 -29.51 -1.34 17.60
CA ILE A 336 -28.47 -0.57 18.32
C ILE A 336 -28.72 -0.47 19.84
N GLY A 337 -29.88 -0.96 20.33
CA GLY A 337 -30.23 -1.07 21.75
C GLY A 337 -30.63 0.25 22.42
N VAL A 338 -30.76 1.32 21.64
CA VAL A 338 -31.16 2.65 22.11
C VAL A 338 -32.06 3.32 21.07
N SER A 339 -32.97 4.18 21.55
CA SER A 339 -33.79 5.03 20.68
C SER A 339 -33.02 6.33 20.40
N VAL A 340 -32.72 6.59 19.13
CA VAL A 340 -32.02 7.80 18.68
C VAL A 340 -33.04 8.81 18.18
N ASP A 341 -33.13 9.96 18.87
CA ASP A 341 -33.98 11.07 18.46
C ASP A 341 -33.26 11.97 17.45
N CYS A 342 -32.01 12.34 17.72
CA CYS A 342 -31.24 13.25 16.89
C CYS A 342 -29.76 12.83 16.82
N ILE A 343 -29.20 12.84 15.59
CA ILE A 343 -27.77 12.65 15.36
C ILE A 343 -27.08 14.01 15.49
N LEU A 344 -26.10 14.09 16.39
CA LEU A 344 -25.32 15.29 16.60
C LEU A 344 -24.10 15.35 15.67
N CYS A 345 -23.37 14.25 15.54
CA CYS A 345 -22.27 14.14 14.58
C CYS A 345 -21.93 12.68 14.28
N VAL A 346 -21.30 12.46 13.13
CA VAL A 346 -20.82 11.15 12.68
C VAL A 346 -19.45 11.30 12.02
N TRP A 347 -18.57 10.36 12.31
CA TRP A 347 -17.28 10.21 11.60
C TRP A 347 -16.84 8.77 11.53
N CYS A 348 -15.89 8.51 10.62
CA CYS A 348 -15.26 7.20 10.43
C CYS A 348 -13.78 7.28 10.80
N GLY A 349 -13.22 6.16 11.21
CA GLY A 349 -11.80 6.02 11.52
C GLY A 349 -11.35 4.56 11.51
N GLU A 350 -10.07 4.32 11.81
CA GLU A 350 -9.48 3.00 11.95
C GLU A 350 -9.70 2.09 10.73
N LEU A 351 -9.46 2.64 9.54
CA LEU A 351 -9.62 1.91 8.28
C LEU A 351 -8.54 0.81 8.16
N ARG A 352 -8.99 -0.44 8.10
CA ARG A 352 -8.16 -1.62 7.79
C ARG A 352 -8.58 -2.16 6.43
N LYS A 353 -7.59 -2.56 5.62
CA LYS A 353 -7.82 -3.04 4.25
C LYS A 353 -6.94 -4.23 3.92
N ASN A 354 -7.46 -5.10 3.06
CA ASN A 354 -6.75 -6.24 2.50
C ASN A 354 -7.01 -6.32 0.99
N PHE A 355 -5.99 -6.71 0.24
CA PHE A 355 -6.07 -6.93 -1.21
C PHE A 355 -5.91 -8.41 -1.50
N SER A 356 -6.76 -8.94 -2.36
CA SER A 356 -6.73 -10.33 -2.81
C SER A 356 -7.16 -10.44 -4.26
N CYS A 357 -6.82 -11.56 -4.90
CA CYS A 357 -7.29 -11.87 -6.25
C CYS A 357 -8.28 -13.02 -6.20
N LYS A 358 -9.42 -12.86 -6.87
CA LYS A 358 -10.41 -13.92 -7.03
C LYS A 358 -11.20 -13.72 -8.32
N ASP A 359 -11.39 -14.78 -9.08
CA ASP A 359 -12.21 -14.81 -10.29
C ASP A 359 -11.86 -13.69 -11.31
N GLY A 360 -10.56 -13.42 -11.54
CA GLY A 360 -10.09 -12.36 -12.43
C GLY A 360 -10.40 -10.94 -11.95
N LYS A 361 -10.55 -10.75 -10.65
CA LYS A 361 -10.79 -9.45 -10.02
C LYS A 361 -9.83 -9.21 -8.86
N CYS A 362 -9.37 -7.98 -8.73
CA CYS A 362 -8.75 -7.50 -7.50
C CYS A 362 -9.88 -7.18 -6.51
N LEU A 363 -9.96 -7.92 -5.42
CA LEU A 363 -10.90 -7.68 -4.34
C LEU A 363 -10.20 -6.87 -3.25
N ILE A 364 -10.81 -5.76 -2.89
CA ILE A 364 -10.39 -4.90 -1.79
C ILE A 364 -11.45 -5.02 -0.71
N THR A 365 -11.11 -5.67 0.37
CA THR A 365 -12.00 -5.87 1.53
C THR A 365 -11.43 -5.20 2.75
N GLY A 366 -12.28 -4.82 3.67
CA GLY A 366 -11.79 -4.22 4.90
C GLY A 366 -12.88 -3.83 5.87
N THR A 367 -12.46 -3.19 6.96
CA THR A 367 -13.32 -2.71 8.02
C THR A 367 -12.93 -1.29 8.41
N TYR A 368 -13.90 -0.51 8.84
CA TYR A 368 -13.68 0.79 9.48
C TYR A 368 -14.66 0.98 10.62
N ASN A 369 -14.29 1.79 11.61
CA ASN A 369 -15.17 2.10 12.72
C ASN A 369 -16.00 3.35 12.42
N VAL A 370 -17.32 3.25 12.56
CA VAL A 370 -18.22 4.40 12.54
C VAL A 370 -18.53 4.81 13.98
N THR A 371 -18.38 6.10 14.27
CA THR A 371 -18.74 6.70 15.56
C THR A 371 -19.86 7.70 15.34
N VAL A 372 -20.95 7.53 16.07
CA VAL A 372 -22.13 8.41 16.05
C VAL A 372 -22.35 8.96 17.44
N ILE A 373 -22.38 10.29 17.59
CA ILE A 373 -22.86 10.94 18.80
C ILE A 373 -24.30 11.38 18.55
N TYR A 374 -25.18 11.06 19.47
CA TYR A 374 -26.62 11.27 19.34
C TYR A 374 -27.26 11.80 20.64
N LYS A 375 -28.48 12.32 20.54
CA LYS A 375 -29.39 12.46 21.64
C LYS A 375 -30.48 11.40 21.57
N ASP A 376 -30.83 10.83 22.72
CA ASP A 376 -31.95 9.92 22.85
C ASP A 376 -33.29 10.68 23.15
N SER A 377 -34.37 9.92 23.28
CA SER A 377 -35.71 10.45 23.60
C SER A 377 -35.76 11.23 24.93
N ASP A 378 -34.85 10.94 25.85
CA ASP A 378 -34.73 11.63 27.16
C ASP A 378 -33.75 12.80 27.07
N SER A 379 -33.36 13.23 25.87
CA SER A 379 -32.36 14.27 25.59
C SER A 379 -30.98 13.98 26.19
N GLN A 380 -30.69 12.73 26.55
CA GLN A 380 -29.37 12.32 27.00
C GLN A 380 -28.43 12.11 25.82
N ILE A 381 -27.22 12.61 25.96
CA ILE A 381 -26.20 12.45 24.93
C ILE A 381 -25.58 11.05 25.03
N GLY A 382 -25.62 10.30 23.97
CA GLY A 382 -25.02 8.98 23.85
C GLY A 382 -24.01 8.88 22.72
N MET A 383 -23.29 7.77 22.69
CA MET A 383 -22.36 7.43 21.60
C MET A 383 -22.52 5.96 21.20
N ILE A 384 -22.50 5.72 19.91
CA ILE A 384 -22.43 4.40 19.31
C ILE A 384 -21.14 4.31 18.52
N GLN A 385 -20.39 3.24 18.71
CA GLN A 385 -19.25 2.87 17.87
C GLN A 385 -19.45 1.45 17.37
N LYS A 386 -19.37 1.27 16.05
CA LYS A 386 -19.53 -0.03 15.42
C LYS A 386 -18.52 -0.20 14.28
N PRO A 387 -17.90 -1.39 14.16
CA PRO A 387 -17.16 -1.76 12.95
C PRO A 387 -18.15 -1.97 11.79
N VAL A 388 -17.76 -1.52 10.62
CA VAL A 388 -18.51 -1.66 9.35
C VAL A 388 -17.56 -2.25 8.33
N ASP A 389 -18.03 -3.32 7.70
CA ASP A 389 -17.28 -3.97 6.62
C ASP A 389 -17.55 -3.27 5.29
N PHE A 390 -16.57 -3.29 4.42
CA PHE A 390 -16.71 -2.86 3.04
C PHE A 390 -16.01 -3.82 2.09
N ASP A 391 -16.49 -3.85 0.86
CA ASP A 391 -15.85 -4.52 -0.26
C ASP A 391 -15.92 -3.67 -1.52
N TYR A 392 -14.88 -3.79 -2.34
CA TYR A 392 -14.78 -3.20 -3.66
C TYR A 392 -14.05 -4.17 -4.58
N SER A 393 -14.46 -4.25 -5.83
CA SER A 393 -13.81 -5.09 -6.82
C SER A 393 -13.44 -4.32 -8.07
N ALA A 394 -12.19 -4.44 -8.51
CA ALA A 394 -11.72 -3.96 -9.80
C ALA A 394 -11.47 -5.15 -10.73
N ALA A 395 -11.90 -5.04 -12.00
CA ALA A 395 -11.58 -6.06 -13.01
C ALA A 395 -10.08 -6.07 -13.29
N LEU A 396 -9.53 -7.25 -13.59
CA LEU A 396 -8.15 -7.43 -14.01
C LEU A 396 -8.11 -7.87 -15.47
N HIS A 397 -7.04 -7.52 -16.16
CA HIS A 397 -6.82 -7.94 -17.55
C HIS A 397 -6.66 -9.46 -17.66
N ASP A 398 -5.86 -10.03 -16.74
CA ASP A 398 -5.63 -11.47 -16.62
C ASP A 398 -6.12 -11.97 -15.24
N SER A 399 -6.21 -13.29 -15.08
CA SER A 399 -6.57 -13.95 -13.82
C SER A 399 -5.34 -14.56 -13.15
N PRO A 400 -4.46 -13.76 -12.52
CA PRO A 400 -3.25 -14.27 -11.89
C PRO A 400 -3.58 -15.03 -10.60
N GLU A 401 -2.76 -16.03 -10.26
CA GLU A 401 -2.88 -16.73 -8.98
C GLU A 401 -2.49 -15.84 -7.78
N ARG A 402 -1.51 -14.95 -7.99
CA ARG A 402 -1.00 -14.02 -6.98
C ARG A 402 -0.85 -12.62 -7.54
N ILE A 403 -1.18 -11.64 -6.70
CA ILE A 403 -1.03 -10.22 -7.02
C ILE A 403 -0.25 -9.49 -5.94
N ASN A 404 0.47 -8.46 -6.37
CA ASN A 404 0.95 -7.37 -5.52
C ASN A 404 0.16 -6.10 -5.89
N CYS A 405 -0.49 -5.51 -4.91
CA CYS A 405 -1.25 -4.29 -5.10
C CYS A 405 -0.52 -3.11 -4.43
N TYR A 406 -0.24 -2.08 -5.19
CA TYR A 406 0.33 -0.82 -4.73
C TYR A 406 -0.76 0.25 -4.80
N GLY A 407 -1.39 0.51 -3.66
CA GLY A 407 -2.50 1.46 -3.65
C GLY A 407 -3.18 1.57 -2.29
N GLY A 408 -4.28 2.31 -2.28
CA GLY A 408 -4.99 2.63 -1.07
C GLY A 408 -6.50 2.74 -1.24
N VAL A 409 -7.16 2.71 -0.11
CA VAL A 409 -8.56 3.12 0.06
C VAL A 409 -8.59 4.22 1.09
N GLN A 410 -9.39 5.24 0.84
CA GLN A 410 -9.60 6.36 1.74
C GLN A 410 -11.09 6.65 1.91
N ILE A 411 -11.48 7.09 3.08
CA ILE A 411 -12.83 7.54 3.39
C ILE A 411 -12.88 9.04 3.09
N LEU A 412 -13.76 9.44 2.17
CA LEU A 412 -13.95 10.84 1.77
C LEU A 412 -15.01 11.51 2.61
N ALA A 413 -16.14 10.83 2.81
CA ALA A 413 -17.27 11.36 3.55
C ALA A 413 -18.02 10.25 4.28
N CYS A 414 -18.68 10.62 5.38
CA CYS A 414 -19.58 9.75 6.09
C CYS A 414 -20.83 10.53 6.51
N SER A 415 -21.97 9.91 6.32
CA SER A 415 -23.27 10.43 6.79
C SER A 415 -24.06 9.34 7.50
N CYS A 416 -24.94 9.74 8.39
CA CYS A 416 -25.78 8.86 9.17
C CYS A 416 -27.21 9.42 9.19
N ALA A 417 -28.19 8.55 9.03
CA ALA A 417 -29.60 8.90 9.11
C ALA A 417 -30.35 7.91 10.01
N VAL A 418 -31.31 8.42 10.78
CA VAL A 418 -32.23 7.60 11.58
C VAL A 418 -33.29 7.06 10.63
N THR A 419 -33.43 5.73 10.55
CA THR A 419 -34.41 5.06 9.67
C THR A 419 -35.48 4.29 10.43
N GLY A 420 -35.43 4.29 11.78
CA GLY A 420 -36.38 3.65 12.68
C GLY A 420 -35.96 3.80 14.13
N GLU A 421 -36.76 3.36 15.08
CA GLU A 421 -36.53 3.56 16.53
C GLU A 421 -35.14 3.09 17.02
N SER A 422 -34.60 2.03 16.40
CA SER A 422 -33.29 1.47 16.76
C SER A 422 -32.46 1.11 15.51
N ARG A 423 -32.61 1.90 14.44
CA ARG A 423 -31.92 1.68 13.15
C ARG A 423 -31.25 2.94 12.64
N LEU A 424 -29.97 2.81 12.30
CA LEU A 424 -29.18 3.86 11.67
C LEU A 424 -28.71 3.40 10.28
N GLU A 425 -28.96 4.21 9.28
CA GLU A 425 -28.37 4.03 7.95
C GLU A 425 -27.08 4.84 7.87
N ILE A 426 -25.97 4.14 7.62
CA ILE A 426 -24.65 4.72 7.41
C ILE A 426 -24.35 4.71 5.93
N LYS A 427 -24.00 5.86 5.38
CA LYS A 427 -23.50 6.00 4.00
C LYS A 427 -22.11 6.56 4.05
N THR A 428 -21.14 5.81 3.52
CA THR A 428 -19.72 6.19 3.48
C THR A 428 -19.26 6.26 2.03
N GLU A 429 -18.75 7.40 1.63
CA GLU A 429 -18.12 7.58 0.32
C GLU A 429 -16.63 7.31 0.46
N MET A 430 -16.11 6.44 -0.40
CA MET A 430 -14.75 5.94 -0.35
C MET A 430 -14.09 6.03 -1.73
N LYS A 431 -12.79 6.30 -1.75
CA LYS A 431 -11.97 6.26 -2.97
C LYS A 431 -10.96 5.14 -2.89
N ALA A 432 -10.97 4.26 -3.89
CA ALA A 432 -9.97 3.24 -4.11
C ALA A 432 -9.09 3.63 -5.30
N ARG A 433 -7.77 3.60 -5.14
CA ARG A 433 -6.80 3.88 -6.20
C ARG A 433 -5.57 3.02 -6.03
N GLY A 434 -5.05 2.49 -7.16
CA GLY A 434 -3.83 1.69 -7.14
C GLY A 434 -3.51 1.04 -8.47
N ILE A 435 -2.37 0.35 -8.49
CA ILE A 435 -1.95 -0.53 -9.57
C ILE A 435 -1.87 -1.96 -9.06
N VAL A 436 -2.12 -2.91 -9.94
CA VAL A 436 -2.04 -4.34 -9.67
C VAL A 436 -0.95 -4.95 -10.54
N LEU A 437 -0.02 -5.62 -9.89
CA LEU A 437 1.01 -6.40 -10.54
C LEU A 437 0.73 -7.89 -10.34
N SER A 438 0.74 -8.67 -11.40
CA SER A 438 0.70 -10.12 -11.36
C SER A 438 2.05 -10.66 -10.93
N CYS A 439 2.05 -11.67 -10.05
CA CYS A 439 3.26 -12.33 -9.58
C CYS A 439 3.36 -13.71 -10.21
N CYS A 440 4.44 -14.00 -10.92
CA CYS A 440 4.72 -15.33 -11.42
C CYS A 440 6.16 -15.77 -11.09
N VAL A 441 6.30 -17.05 -10.71
CA VAL A 441 7.63 -17.64 -10.50
C VAL A 441 8.11 -18.27 -11.79
N ARG A 442 9.28 -17.85 -12.26
CA ARG A 442 9.93 -18.40 -13.46
C ARG A 442 11.25 -19.07 -13.10
N LYS A 443 11.49 -20.22 -13.72
CA LYS A 443 12.79 -20.89 -13.65
C LYS A 443 13.63 -20.42 -14.83
N TYR A 444 14.88 -20.07 -14.58
CA TYR A 444 15.81 -19.59 -15.61
C TYR A 444 17.22 -20.13 -15.39
N ILE A 445 18.03 -20.07 -16.44
CA ILE A 445 19.46 -20.39 -16.39
C ILE A 445 20.19 -19.11 -16.01
N SER A 446 20.87 -19.15 -14.87
CA SER A 446 21.65 -18.01 -14.35
C SER A 446 23.11 -18.03 -14.82
N ASP A 447 23.62 -19.20 -15.21
CA ASP A 447 24.98 -19.38 -15.70
C ASP A 447 25.11 -20.62 -16.58
N ILE A 448 25.97 -20.52 -17.59
CA ILE A 448 26.27 -21.58 -18.57
C ILE A 448 27.77 -21.83 -18.55
N THR A 449 28.18 -23.01 -18.13
CA THR A 449 29.57 -23.44 -18.12
C THR A 449 29.79 -24.52 -19.18
N LEU A 450 30.76 -24.30 -20.06
CA LEU A 450 31.14 -25.28 -21.07
C LEU A 450 32.15 -26.26 -20.47
N VAL A 451 31.87 -27.55 -20.63
CA VAL A 451 32.73 -28.65 -20.19
C VAL A 451 33.33 -29.31 -21.45
N GLU A 452 34.64 -29.37 -21.48
CA GLU A 452 35.31 -30.07 -22.59
C GLU A 452 34.92 -31.56 -22.60
N ASN A 453 34.38 -32.00 -23.72
CA ASN A 453 34.06 -33.40 -23.91
C ASN A 453 35.38 -34.20 -24.08
N THR A 454 35.73 -35.01 -23.08
CA THR A 454 36.89 -35.90 -23.13
C THR A 454 36.58 -37.24 -23.86
N GLY A 455 35.31 -37.42 -24.29
CA GLY A 455 34.87 -38.60 -25.00
C GLY A 455 35.13 -38.46 -26.53
N GLU A 456 35.69 -39.46 -27.15
CA GLU A 456 35.78 -39.55 -28.60
C GLU A 456 34.35 -39.51 -29.18
N LYS A 457 33.99 -38.43 -29.89
CA LYS A 457 32.80 -38.43 -30.73
C LYS A 457 33.04 -39.42 -31.85
N GLU A 458 32.36 -40.57 -31.83
CA GLU A 458 32.26 -41.43 -33.04
C GLU A 458 31.45 -40.68 -34.10
N ALA A 459 32.14 -39.78 -34.81
CA ALA A 459 31.56 -38.98 -35.89
C ALA A 459 31.65 -39.72 -37.21
N ASN A 460 30.91 -40.78 -37.36
CA ASN A 460 30.87 -41.52 -38.64
C ASN A 460 29.49 -41.60 -39.31
N CYS A 461 28.49 -40.89 -38.78
CA CYS A 461 27.14 -40.85 -39.35
C CYS A 461 26.81 -39.48 -39.87
N ALA A 462 26.39 -39.33 -41.14
CA ALA A 462 25.85 -38.08 -41.66
C ALA A 462 24.40 -37.80 -41.17
N LEU A 463 23.63 -38.86 -40.92
CA LEU A 463 22.24 -38.83 -40.51
C LEU A 463 21.95 -40.00 -39.56
N THR A 464 21.15 -39.72 -38.53
CA THR A 464 20.59 -40.71 -37.62
C THR A 464 19.09 -40.83 -37.86
N ILE A 465 18.57 -42.06 -37.94
CA ILE A 465 17.13 -42.30 -38.04
C ILE A 465 16.57 -42.42 -36.62
N TYR A 466 15.59 -41.56 -36.29
CA TYR A 466 14.89 -41.54 -35.01
C TYR A 466 13.39 -41.75 -35.23
N TYR A 467 12.77 -42.58 -34.42
CA TYR A 467 11.31 -42.74 -34.41
C TYR A 467 10.74 -41.93 -33.24
N SER A 468 10.08 -40.84 -33.57
CA SER A 468 9.49 -39.91 -32.60
C SER A 468 8.06 -40.29 -32.23
N ASP A 469 7.69 -39.95 -31.03
CA ASP A 469 6.31 -39.98 -30.58
C ASP A 469 5.54 -38.71 -30.99
N CYS A 470 4.21 -38.82 -31.08
CA CYS A 470 3.35 -37.66 -31.32
C CYS A 470 3.45 -36.68 -30.16
N GLY A 471 3.68 -35.39 -30.45
CA GLY A 471 3.80 -34.33 -29.45
C GLY A 471 5.20 -34.15 -28.83
N GLU A 472 6.19 -34.99 -29.25
CA GLU A 472 7.58 -34.85 -28.77
C GLU A 472 8.18 -33.51 -29.20
N SER A 473 8.96 -32.89 -28.32
CA SER A 473 9.58 -31.59 -28.57
C SER A 473 10.80 -31.74 -29.52
N VAL A 474 10.81 -30.99 -30.62
CA VAL A 474 11.96 -30.94 -31.53
C VAL A 474 13.23 -30.44 -30.82
N TRP A 475 13.06 -29.54 -29.81
CA TRP A 475 14.15 -29.08 -28.96
C TRP A 475 14.79 -30.22 -28.16
N ASP A 476 13.98 -31.06 -27.52
CA ASP A 476 14.49 -32.18 -26.72
C ASP A 476 15.20 -33.23 -27.59
N ILE A 477 14.71 -33.46 -28.81
CA ILE A 477 15.35 -34.32 -29.79
C ILE A 477 16.70 -33.72 -30.22
N ALA A 478 16.71 -32.42 -30.59
CA ALA A 478 17.92 -31.72 -30.99
C ALA A 478 19.00 -31.73 -29.88
N LYS A 479 18.59 -31.51 -28.66
CA LYS A 479 19.46 -31.55 -27.48
C LYS A 479 20.05 -32.94 -27.23
N ARG A 480 19.24 -34.00 -27.37
CA ARG A 480 19.67 -35.40 -27.20
C ARG A 480 20.73 -35.81 -28.22
N TYR A 481 20.58 -35.33 -29.46
CA TYR A 481 21.46 -35.70 -30.57
C TYR A 481 22.55 -34.66 -30.88
N HIS A 482 22.70 -33.64 -30.04
CA HIS A 482 23.68 -32.55 -30.19
C HIS A 482 23.64 -31.91 -31.58
N THR A 483 22.45 -31.65 -32.10
CA THR A 483 22.22 -30.96 -33.38
C THR A 483 21.37 -29.72 -33.17
N THR A 484 21.09 -28.94 -34.21
CA THR A 484 20.24 -27.76 -34.10
C THR A 484 18.77 -28.07 -34.39
N VAL A 485 17.85 -27.34 -33.78
CA VAL A 485 16.41 -27.42 -34.06
C VAL A 485 16.14 -27.16 -35.55
N ASP A 486 16.81 -26.16 -36.13
CA ASP A 486 16.66 -25.79 -37.53
C ASP A 486 17.14 -26.89 -38.48
N ALA A 487 18.22 -27.60 -38.13
CA ALA A 487 18.69 -28.70 -38.92
C ALA A 487 17.67 -29.86 -38.98
N ILE A 488 17.05 -30.20 -37.83
CA ILE A 488 15.98 -31.23 -37.80
C ILE A 488 14.76 -30.76 -38.59
N LYS A 489 14.34 -29.52 -38.41
CA LYS A 489 13.15 -28.96 -39.08
C LYS A 489 13.35 -28.97 -40.63
N ASN A 490 14.50 -28.49 -41.07
CA ASN A 490 14.79 -28.39 -42.50
C ASN A 490 14.91 -29.78 -43.18
N GLU A 491 15.48 -30.76 -42.47
CA GLU A 491 15.67 -32.10 -43.06
C GLU A 491 14.35 -32.89 -43.14
N ASN A 492 13.38 -32.58 -42.30
CA ASN A 492 12.11 -33.31 -42.19
C ASN A 492 10.88 -32.49 -42.60
N ASP A 493 11.05 -31.28 -43.15
CA ASP A 493 9.97 -30.37 -43.55
C ASP A 493 8.98 -30.06 -42.39
N ILE A 494 9.49 -29.94 -41.13
CA ILE A 494 8.70 -29.66 -39.95
C ILE A 494 8.67 -28.15 -39.70
N SER A 495 7.48 -27.56 -39.58
CA SER A 495 7.31 -26.14 -39.28
C SER A 495 7.03 -25.87 -37.79
N SER A 496 6.53 -26.86 -37.05
CA SER A 496 6.16 -26.73 -35.63
C SER A 496 7.33 -27.05 -34.69
N ASP A 497 7.25 -26.62 -33.43
CA ASP A 497 8.22 -26.95 -32.39
C ASP A 497 7.97 -28.33 -31.76
N ARG A 498 6.87 -28.98 -32.14
CA ARG A 498 6.51 -30.32 -31.72
C ARG A 498 6.19 -31.19 -32.93
N VAL A 499 6.54 -32.43 -32.81
CA VAL A 499 6.23 -33.43 -33.86
C VAL A 499 4.71 -33.70 -33.85
N GLU A 500 4.00 -33.31 -34.90
CA GLU A 500 2.54 -33.45 -34.97
C GLU A 500 2.08 -34.91 -35.12
N ASN A 501 2.82 -35.68 -35.96
CA ASN A 501 2.55 -37.09 -36.17
C ASN A 501 3.79 -37.89 -35.83
N GLY A 502 3.67 -38.85 -34.90
CA GLY A 502 4.76 -39.80 -34.63
C GLY A 502 5.23 -40.50 -35.88
N GLY A 503 6.55 -40.71 -36.02
CA GLY A 503 7.10 -41.33 -37.19
C GLY A 503 8.62 -41.21 -37.27
N MET A 504 9.14 -41.63 -38.44
CA MET A 504 10.57 -41.58 -38.71
C MET A 504 11.03 -40.15 -38.99
N LEU A 505 12.03 -39.69 -38.21
CA LEU A 505 12.75 -38.44 -38.40
C LEU A 505 14.19 -38.71 -38.79
N LEU A 506 14.71 -37.87 -39.70
CA LEU A 506 16.12 -37.83 -40.08
C LEU A 506 16.82 -36.77 -39.23
N ILE A 507 17.75 -37.16 -38.40
CA ILE A 507 18.49 -36.29 -37.49
C ILE A 507 19.87 -36.04 -38.09
N PRO A 508 20.17 -34.82 -38.61
CA PRO A 508 21.50 -34.47 -39.09
C PRO A 508 22.52 -34.45 -37.96
N CYS A 509 23.65 -35.08 -38.12
CA CYS A 509 24.77 -34.96 -37.19
C CYS A 509 25.43 -33.58 -37.37
N ALA A 510 25.64 -32.82 -36.27
CA ALA A 510 26.40 -31.58 -36.31
C ALA A 510 27.89 -31.92 -36.72
N LYS A 511 28.40 -31.16 -37.70
CA LYS A 511 29.79 -31.30 -38.16
C LYS A 511 30.73 -30.58 -37.18
#